data_0404934b42b7c73517a86a6c7487eb9a
#
_entry.id   0404934b42b7c73517a86a6c7487eb9a
#
_cell.length_a   1.000
_cell.length_b   1.000
_cell.length_c   1.000
_cell.angle_alpha   90.00
_cell.angle_beta   90.00
_cell.angle_gamma   90.00
#
_symmetry.space_group_name_H-M   'P 1'
#
loop_
_entity.id
_entity.type
_entity.pdbx_description
1 polymer ?
#
loop_
_entity_poly.entity_id
_entity_poly.type
_entity_poly.pdbx_seq_one_letter_code
_entity_poly.pdbx_strand_id
1 'polypeptide(L)'
;MRVLRAPTYAGFCGGVKRAWNRAVKAASAADDDTVFISGKLIHNTPAMRELATLGVRELSEDDVAQGVAGKTILMRAHGEGPEKFARMRSLGLQVVDATCPIVTAVQKIAVQLEDEGYQVIVFGHRTHPEARATVAYTKRGLIVESADKARDLPHFPKLASIAQTTMLQRDYLDLVEVLKTKADHYEDKGRICGWTLHAQDEAVQLAKQVQAMVVVGGRDSSNTIQLVRVSEDICPTYHVETVDELRAEWFAGLDTVGVAAGASTRESDIAAVIDFLEALPAGVSVAEPVPA
;
A
#
# COMPACT_ATOMS: atom_id res chain seq x y z
N MET A 1 2.61 -21.25 22.16
CA MET A 1 1.99 -19.90 22.27
C MET A 1 0.72 -19.88 21.44
N ARG A 2 -0.32 -19.14 21.84
CA ARG A 2 -1.57 -19.01 21.06
C ARG A 2 -1.43 -17.89 20.04
N VAL A 3 -1.62 -18.21 18.76
CA VAL A 3 -1.57 -17.22 17.68
C VAL A 3 -2.99 -16.93 17.19
N LEU A 4 -3.35 -15.66 17.09
CA LEU A 4 -4.61 -15.19 16.52
C LEU A 4 -4.30 -14.44 15.23
N ARG A 5 -5.00 -14.77 14.13
CA ARG A 5 -4.86 -14.09 12.84
C ARG A 5 -6.03 -13.13 12.60
N ALA A 6 -5.78 -12.00 11.95
CA ALA A 6 -6.82 -11.16 11.38
C ALA A 6 -7.66 -11.99 10.39
N PRO A 7 -9.00 -12.08 10.59
CA PRO A 7 -9.78 -13.16 9.99
C PRO A 7 -10.03 -12.99 8.50
N THR A 8 -10.13 -11.75 7.99
CA THR A 8 -10.64 -11.51 6.63
C THR A 8 -9.72 -10.65 5.77
N TYR A 9 -9.17 -9.59 6.35
CA TYR A 9 -8.47 -8.54 5.58
C TYR A 9 -6.94 -8.61 5.76
N ALA A 10 -6.39 -9.82 5.76
CA ALA A 10 -4.94 -10.09 5.77
C ALA A 10 -4.51 -10.74 4.46
N GLY A 11 -3.48 -10.17 3.81
CA GLY A 11 -2.95 -10.69 2.55
C GLY A 11 -3.48 -9.98 1.30
N PHE A 12 -3.30 -10.58 0.11
CA PHE A 12 -3.63 -9.95 -1.17
C PHE A 12 -5.08 -9.45 -1.24
N CYS A 13 -5.26 -8.13 -1.33
CA CYS A 13 -6.56 -7.54 -1.64
C CYS A 13 -6.97 -7.80 -3.10
N GLY A 14 -8.24 -7.54 -3.43
CA GLY A 14 -8.75 -7.75 -4.80
C GLY A 14 -7.99 -6.97 -5.88
N GLY A 15 -7.55 -5.75 -5.57
CA GLY A 15 -6.74 -4.91 -6.48
C GLY A 15 -5.36 -5.51 -6.75
N VAL A 16 -4.67 -5.93 -5.70
CA VAL A 16 -3.36 -6.59 -5.76
C VAL A 16 -3.46 -7.94 -6.49
N LYS A 17 -4.43 -8.78 -6.12
CA LYS A 17 -4.65 -10.08 -6.77
C LYS A 17 -4.89 -9.94 -8.27
N ARG A 18 -5.66 -8.92 -8.67
CA ARG A 18 -5.89 -8.62 -10.09
C ARG A 18 -4.59 -8.23 -10.82
N ALA A 19 -3.77 -7.35 -10.23
CA ALA A 19 -2.51 -6.94 -10.82
C ALA A 19 -1.53 -8.11 -10.93
N TRP A 20 -1.42 -8.91 -9.88
CA TRP A 20 -0.64 -10.14 -9.84
C TRP A 20 -1.02 -11.11 -10.95
N ASN A 21 -2.31 -11.45 -11.06
CA ASN A 21 -2.80 -12.39 -12.08
C ASN A 21 -2.54 -11.87 -13.50
N ARG A 22 -2.60 -10.55 -13.72
CA ARG A 22 -2.24 -9.96 -15.02
C ARG A 22 -0.76 -10.11 -15.32
N ALA A 23 0.11 -9.93 -14.32
CA ALA A 23 1.54 -10.10 -14.49
C ALA A 23 1.89 -11.55 -14.83
N VAL A 24 1.38 -12.50 -14.06
CA VAL A 24 1.58 -13.95 -14.31
C VAL A 24 1.06 -14.34 -15.70
N LYS A 25 -0.15 -13.89 -16.07
CA LYS A 25 -0.71 -14.16 -17.40
C LYS A 25 0.14 -13.56 -18.53
N ALA A 26 0.63 -12.33 -18.35
CA ALA A 26 1.48 -11.68 -19.35
C ALA A 26 2.82 -12.42 -19.50
N ALA A 27 3.44 -12.83 -18.39
CA ALA A 27 4.68 -13.62 -18.40
C ALA A 27 4.49 -14.96 -19.13
N SER A 28 3.38 -15.67 -18.84
CA SER A 28 3.08 -16.95 -19.53
C SER A 28 2.77 -16.83 -21.02
N ALA A 29 2.49 -15.63 -21.51
CA ALA A 29 2.14 -15.37 -22.92
C ALA A 29 3.28 -14.66 -23.68
N ALA A 30 4.39 -14.35 -23.04
CA ALA A 30 5.52 -13.66 -23.65
C ALA A 30 6.40 -14.65 -24.42
N ASP A 31 6.71 -14.34 -25.69
CA ASP A 31 7.52 -15.21 -26.55
C ASP A 31 9.03 -15.20 -26.17
N ASP A 32 9.51 -14.14 -25.52
CA ASP A 32 10.91 -13.93 -25.13
C ASP A 32 11.14 -13.93 -23.61
N ASP A 33 10.20 -14.47 -22.85
CA ASP A 33 10.19 -14.56 -21.39
C ASP A 33 10.37 -13.22 -20.66
N THR A 34 10.20 -12.08 -21.34
CA THR A 34 10.39 -10.76 -20.74
C THR A 34 9.12 -9.93 -20.77
N VAL A 35 8.64 -9.59 -19.59
CA VAL A 35 7.53 -8.64 -19.37
C VAL A 35 8.01 -7.50 -18.50
N PHE A 36 7.84 -6.27 -18.98
CA PHE A 36 8.22 -5.10 -18.21
C PHE A 36 7.11 -4.65 -17.25
N ILE A 37 7.52 -3.97 -16.17
CA ILE A 37 6.62 -3.22 -15.27
C ILE A 37 7.10 -1.78 -15.16
N SER A 38 6.17 -0.85 -14.95
CA SER A 38 6.44 0.59 -14.89
C SER A 38 7.07 1.07 -13.57
N GLY A 39 7.45 0.14 -12.70
CA GLY A 39 7.92 0.28 -11.33
C GLY A 39 7.37 -0.89 -10.52
N LYS A 40 7.75 -1.07 -9.24
CA LYS A 40 7.25 -2.18 -8.42
C LYS A 40 5.74 -2.35 -8.58
N LEU A 41 5.29 -3.52 -9.05
CA LEU A 41 3.87 -3.81 -9.29
C LEU A 41 3.05 -3.64 -8.02
N ILE A 42 3.63 -4.11 -6.91
CA ILE A 42 3.11 -4.04 -5.54
C ILE A 42 4.27 -3.82 -4.57
N HIS A 43 3.98 -3.30 -3.38
CA HIS A 43 4.97 -3.10 -2.32
C HIS A 43 5.16 -4.38 -1.48
N ASN A 44 5.83 -5.37 -2.05
CA ASN A 44 6.22 -6.62 -1.36
C ASN A 44 7.45 -7.21 -2.04
N THR A 45 8.59 -7.18 -1.35
CA THR A 45 9.88 -7.62 -1.93
C THR A 45 9.90 -9.12 -2.27
N PRO A 46 9.42 -10.04 -1.41
CA PRO A 46 9.33 -11.46 -1.75
C PRO A 46 8.45 -11.73 -2.99
N ALA A 47 7.28 -11.08 -3.08
CA ALA A 47 6.39 -11.22 -4.23
C ALA A 47 7.04 -10.71 -5.53
N MET A 48 7.75 -9.58 -5.48
CA MET A 48 8.46 -9.05 -6.64
C MET A 48 9.60 -9.97 -7.10
N ARG A 49 10.29 -10.64 -6.16
CA ARG A 49 11.31 -11.66 -6.50
C ARG A 49 10.68 -12.86 -7.22
N GLU A 50 9.52 -13.32 -6.76
CA GLU A 50 8.79 -14.40 -7.42
C GLU A 50 8.40 -14.01 -8.86
N LEU A 51 7.87 -12.80 -9.09
CA LEU A 51 7.60 -12.31 -10.44
C LEU A 51 8.86 -12.23 -11.31
N ALA A 52 10.00 -11.88 -10.73
CA ALA A 52 11.26 -11.84 -11.45
C ALA A 52 11.70 -13.23 -11.97
N THR A 53 11.41 -14.31 -11.21
CA THR A 53 11.66 -15.69 -11.69
C THR A 53 10.78 -16.08 -12.89
N LEU A 54 9.69 -15.35 -13.12
CA LEU A 54 8.79 -15.52 -14.26
C LEU A 54 9.12 -14.55 -15.42
N GLY A 55 10.27 -13.86 -15.38
CA GLY A 55 10.67 -12.91 -16.41
C GLY A 55 10.02 -11.52 -16.30
N VAL A 56 9.33 -11.22 -15.19
CA VAL A 56 8.72 -9.89 -14.97
C VAL A 56 9.70 -8.98 -14.24
N ARG A 57 10.12 -7.88 -14.87
CA ARG A 57 11.09 -6.93 -14.29
C ARG A 57 10.80 -5.47 -14.62
N GLU A 58 11.36 -4.57 -13.84
CA GLU A 58 11.23 -3.14 -14.13
C GLU A 58 11.90 -2.77 -15.46
N LEU A 59 11.25 -1.87 -16.21
CA LEU A 59 11.81 -1.31 -17.43
C LEU A 59 12.94 -0.34 -17.07
N SER A 60 14.14 -0.59 -17.61
CA SER A 60 15.31 0.29 -17.48
C SER A 60 15.51 1.19 -18.70
N GLU A 61 16.32 2.24 -18.56
CA GLU A 61 16.71 3.07 -19.72
C GLU A 61 17.60 2.29 -20.71
N ASP A 62 18.38 1.32 -20.24
CA ASP A 62 19.17 0.43 -21.11
C ASP A 62 18.28 -0.45 -21.97
N ASP A 63 17.15 -0.95 -21.43
CA ASP A 63 16.16 -1.69 -22.22
C ASP A 63 15.60 -0.81 -23.34
N VAL A 64 15.26 0.43 -23.01
CA VAL A 64 14.75 1.40 -24.00
C VAL A 64 15.78 1.64 -25.10
N ALA A 65 17.06 1.78 -24.74
CA ALA A 65 18.14 1.98 -25.69
C ALA A 65 18.37 0.76 -26.61
N GLN A 66 18.13 -0.46 -26.11
CA GLN A 66 18.22 -1.70 -26.87
C GLN A 66 16.99 -1.97 -27.76
N GLY A 67 15.89 -1.25 -27.53
CA GLY A 67 14.64 -1.37 -28.25
C GLY A 67 13.64 -2.29 -27.58
N VAL A 68 12.45 -1.75 -27.32
CA VAL A 68 11.36 -2.43 -26.57
C VAL A 68 10.06 -2.53 -27.36
N ALA A 69 10.07 -2.13 -28.63
CA ALA A 69 8.87 -2.15 -29.47
C ALA A 69 8.30 -3.58 -29.59
N GLY A 70 6.99 -3.70 -29.44
CA GLY A 70 6.28 -4.99 -29.46
C GLY A 70 6.27 -5.75 -28.15
N LYS A 71 7.16 -5.43 -27.19
CA LYS A 71 7.19 -6.06 -25.86
C LYS A 71 6.04 -5.56 -24.96
N THR A 72 5.67 -6.37 -23.97
CA THR A 72 4.60 -6.04 -23.02
C THR A 72 5.13 -5.25 -21.82
N ILE A 73 4.39 -4.21 -21.42
CA ILE A 73 4.59 -3.52 -20.13
C ILE A 73 3.31 -3.46 -19.32
N LEU A 74 3.38 -3.83 -18.05
CA LEU A 74 2.30 -3.63 -17.09
C LEU A 74 2.47 -2.30 -16.36
N MET A 75 1.42 -1.49 -16.36
CA MET A 75 1.32 -0.33 -15.49
C MET A 75 0.89 -0.80 -14.11
N ARG A 76 1.62 -0.40 -13.07
CA ARG A 76 1.47 -0.94 -11.69
C ARG A 76 0.09 -0.73 -11.06
N ALA A 77 -0.22 -1.48 -10.00
CA ALA A 77 -1.50 -1.43 -9.29
C ALA A 77 -1.85 -0.05 -8.71
N HIS A 78 -0.85 0.75 -8.35
CA HIS A 78 -0.99 2.11 -7.83
C HIS A 78 -1.43 3.14 -8.88
N GLY A 79 -1.45 2.75 -10.15
CA GLY A 79 -1.63 3.67 -11.27
C GLY A 79 -0.37 4.46 -11.64
N GLU A 80 -0.46 5.13 -12.76
CA GLU A 80 0.55 6.05 -13.29
C GLU A 80 -0.15 7.27 -13.90
N GLY A 81 0.59 8.38 -14.03
CA GLY A 81 0.07 9.56 -14.71
C GLY A 81 -0.10 9.35 -16.23
N PRO A 82 -0.96 10.16 -16.88
CA PRO A 82 -1.27 10.02 -18.32
C PRO A 82 -0.04 10.14 -19.22
N GLU A 83 0.92 10.97 -18.84
CA GLU A 83 2.17 11.15 -19.61
C GLU A 83 3.01 9.86 -19.64
N LYS A 84 3.05 9.09 -18.54
CA LYS A 84 3.78 7.82 -18.52
C LYS A 84 3.12 6.78 -19.40
N PHE A 85 1.79 6.71 -19.42
CA PHE A 85 1.06 5.88 -20.38
C PHE A 85 1.36 6.26 -21.82
N ALA A 86 1.37 7.55 -22.15
CA ALA A 86 1.69 8.05 -23.48
C ALA A 86 3.13 7.69 -23.88
N ARG A 87 4.11 7.89 -22.99
CA ARG A 87 5.52 7.51 -23.20
C ARG A 87 5.66 6.02 -23.51
N MET A 88 5.03 5.14 -22.73
CA MET A 88 5.13 3.68 -22.97
C MET A 88 4.57 3.30 -24.33
N ARG A 89 3.45 3.90 -24.73
CA ARG A 89 2.88 3.68 -26.08
C ARG A 89 3.78 4.23 -27.21
N SER A 90 4.40 5.39 -27.03
CA SER A 90 5.31 5.98 -28.02
C SER A 90 6.59 5.17 -28.21
N LEU A 91 7.00 4.37 -27.22
CA LEU A 91 8.10 3.40 -27.34
C LEU A 91 7.68 2.12 -28.08
N GLY A 92 6.42 2.01 -28.52
CA GLY A 92 5.90 0.83 -29.21
C GLY A 92 5.57 -0.34 -28.27
N LEU A 93 5.54 -0.12 -26.96
CA LEU A 93 5.19 -1.15 -25.97
C LEU A 93 3.70 -1.48 -26.01
N GLN A 94 3.35 -2.75 -25.83
CA GLN A 94 2.00 -3.21 -25.58
C GLN A 94 1.64 -2.94 -24.09
N VAL A 95 0.85 -1.90 -23.86
CA VAL A 95 0.55 -1.44 -22.50
C VAL A 95 -0.63 -2.21 -21.90
N VAL A 96 -0.37 -2.95 -20.83
CA VAL A 96 -1.38 -3.61 -20.00
C VAL A 96 -1.60 -2.80 -18.72
N ASP A 97 -2.77 -2.21 -18.58
CA ASP A 97 -3.10 -1.41 -17.40
C ASP A 97 -3.52 -2.31 -16.23
N ALA A 98 -2.66 -2.45 -15.21
CA ALA A 98 -2.94 -3.19 -13.98
C ALA A 98 -3.41 -2.29 -12.83
N THR A 99 -3.72 -1.02 -13.09
CA THR A 99 -4.23 -0.08 -12.08
C THR A 99 -5.44 -0.66 -11.35
N CYS A 100 -5.46 -0.54 -10.03
CA CYS A 100 -6.60 -0.92 -9.21
C CYS A 100 -7.85 -0.11 -9.61
N PRO A 101 -9.02 -0.73 -9.82
CA PRO A 101 -10.24 0.00 -10.18
C PRO A 101 -10.64 1.10 -9.19
N ILE A 102 -10.34 0.91 -7.90
CA ILE A 102 -10.61 1.92 -6.86
C ILE A 102 -9.70 3.14 -7.08
N VAL A 103 -8.41 2.93 -7.38
CA VAL A 103 -7.48 4.01 -7.72
C VAL A 103 -7.93 4.74 -8.98
N THR A 104 -8.34 4.00 -10.02
CA THR A 104 -8.89 4.62 -11.24
C THR A 104 -10.13 5.47 -10.95
N ALA A 105 -10.98 5.05 -10.02
CA ALA A 105 -12.15 5.85 -9.62
C ALA A 105 -11.74 7.15 -8.92
N VAL A 106 -10.72 7.10 -8.05
CA VAL A 106 -10.16 8.30 -7.38
C VAL A 106 -9.58 9.28 -8.40
N GLN A 107 -8.82 8.77 -9.40
CA GLN A 107 -8.27 9.60 -10.48
C GLN A 107 -9.36 10.30 -11.29
N LYS A 108 -10.45 9.60 -11.62
CA LYS A 108 -11.61 10.19 -12.32
C LYS A 108 -12.30 11.28 -11.49
N ILE A 109 -12.45 11.07 -10.19
CA ILE A 109 -13.01 12.06 -9.28
C ILE A 109 -12.10 13.32 -9.21
N ALA A 110 -10.77 13.13 -9.17
CA ALA A 110 -9.84 14.25 -9.19
C ALA A 110 -10.01 15.15 -10.44
N VAL A 111 -10.14 14.53 -11.62
CA VAL A 111 -10.40 15.22 -12.89
C VAL A 111 -11.74 15.97 -12.84
N GLN A 112 -12.80 15.26 -12.43
CA GLN A 112 -14.14 15.86 -12.35
C GLN A 112 -14.17 17.07 -11.43
N LEU A 113 -13.57 17.01 -10.25
CA LEU A 113 -13.51 18.11 -9.30
C LEU A 113 -12.75 19.32 -9.88
N GLU A 114 -11.63 19.08 -10.56
CA GLU A 114 -10.88 20.17 -11.21
C GLU A 114 -11.69 20.81 -12.34
N ASP A 115 -12.42 20.02 -13.17
CA ASP A 115 -13.30 20.50 -14.22
C ASP A 115 -14.48 21.34 -13.66
N GLU A 116 -14.97 20.99 -12.46
CA GLU A 116 -15.98 21.75 -11.72
C GLU A 116 -15.41 23.02 -11.04
N GLY A 117 -14.10 23.28 -11.20
CA GLY A 117 -13.42 24.48 -10.74
C GLY A 117 -12.87 24.42 -9.31
N TYR A 118 -12.84 23.24 -8.70
CA TYR A 118 -12.22 23.06 -7.38
C TYR A 118 -10.69 23.04 -7.47
N GLN A 119 -10.04 23.61 -6.44
CA GLN A 119 -8.68 23.24 -6.12
C GLN A 119 -8.71 21.85 -5.48
N VAL A 120 -8.04 20.87 -6.10
CA VAL A 120 -8.05 19.49 -5.62
C VAL A 120 -6.89 19.24 -4.66
N ILE A 121 -7.19 18.74 -3.46
CA ILE A 121 -6.22 18.26 -2.49
C ILE A 121 -6.25 16.73 -2.48
N VAL A 122 -5.09 16.11 -2.72
CA VAL A 122 -4.88 14.67 -2.55
C VAL A 122 -4.19 14.46 -1.21
N PHE A 123 -4.92 13.96 -0.22
CA PHE A 123 -4.34 13.53 1.06
C PHE A 123 -3.53 12.25 0.84
N GLY A 124 -2.24 12.29 1.09
CA GLY A 124 -1.35 11.15 0.86
C GLY A 124 0.12 11.54 0.92
N HIS A 125 1.00 10.57 0.84
CA HIS A 125 2.44 10.81 0.86
C HIS A 125 2.96 11.31 -0.49
N ARG A 126 3.74 12.38 -0.49
CA ARG A 126 4.29 13.02 -1.72
C ARG A 126 5.16 12.09 -2.55
N THR A 127 5.80 11.12 -1.92
CA THR A 127 6.66 10.14 -2.60
C THR A 127 5.90 8.89 -3.02
N HIS A 128 4.65 8.70 -2.54
CA HIS A 128 3.89 7.50 -2.84
C HIS A 128 3.38 7.49 -4.29
N PRO A 129 3.56 6.37 -5.01
CA PRO A 129 3.15 6.26 -6.41
C PRO A 129 1.70 6.61 -6.69
N GLU A 130 0.77 6.17 -5.84
CA GLU A 130 -0.67 6.40 -6.02
C GLU A 130 -1.04 7.89 -5.91
N ALA A 131 -0.55 8.59 -4.89
CA ALA A 131 -0.82 10.01 -4.72
C ALA A 131 -0.25 10.83 -5.88
N ARG A 132 0.98 10.51 -6.31
CA ARG A 132 1.62 11.11 -7.47
C ARG A 132 0.88 10.83 -8.77
N ALA A 133 0.45 9.59 -8.98
CA ALA A 133 -0.34 9.21 -10.14
C ALA A 133 -1.69 9.95 -10.16
N THR A 134 -2.36 10.06 -9.01
CA THR A 134 -3.65 10.74 -8.91
C THR A 134 -3.53 12.23 -9.23
N VAL A 135 -2.57 12.93 -8.63
CA VAL A 135 -2.38 14.36 -8.88
C VAL A 135 -1.97 14.66 -10.32
N ALA A 136 -1.27 13.72 -10.99
CA ALA A 136 -0.83 13.87 -12.37
C ALA A 136 -1.99 13.88 -13.39
N TYR A 137 -3.22 13.54 -12.99
CA TYR A 137 -4.43 13.70 -13.80
C TYR A 137 -5.02 15.11 -13.70
N THR A 138 -4.52 15.94 -12.80
CA THR A 138 -4.97 17.33 -12.60
C THR A 138 -3.88 18.32 -13.02
N LYS A 139 -4.27 19.54 -13.35
CA LYS A 139 -3.34 20.62 -13.70
C LYS A 139 -2.83 21.37 -12.48
N ARG A 140 -3.66 21.43 -11.43
CA ARG A 140 -3.43 22.28 -10.23
C ARG A 140 -3.51 21.51 -8.92
N GLY A 141 -3.76 20.19 -8.96
CA GLY A 141 -3.88 19.38 -7.76
C GLY A 141 -2.63 19.44 -6.87
N LEU A 142 -2.83 19.35 -5.57
CA LEU A 142 -1.78 19.39 -4.56
C LEU A 142 -1.83 18.14 -3.69
N ILE A 143 -0.66 17.56 -3.37
CA ILE A 143 -0.54 16.50 -2.37
C ILE A 143 -0.29 17.15 -1.01
N VAL A 144 -1.12 16.83 -0.03
CA VAL A 144 -1.00 17.29 1.36
C VAL A 144 -0.93 16.08 2.28
N GLU A 145 0.10 16.02 3.12
CA GLU A 145 0.46 14.81 3.89
C GLU A 145 -0.15 14.77 5.29
N SER A 146 -0.59 15.93 5.81
CA SER A 146 -1.15 16.03 7.17
C SER A 146 -2.02 17.27 7.35
N ALA A 147 -2.82 17.28 8.41
CA ALA A 147 -3.58 18.46 8.85
C ALA A 147 -2.67 19.67 9.13
N ASP A 148 -1.47 19.45 9.70
CA ASP A 148 -0.50 20.53 9.95
C ASP A 148 -0.05 21.18 8.64
N LYS A 149 0.27 20.39 7.62
CA LYS A 149 0.61 20.92 6.29
C LYS A 149 -0.57 21.62 5.60
N ALA A 150 -1.79 21.22 5.90
CA ALA A 150 -2.99 21.90 5.39
C ALA A 150 -3.16 23.30 6.00
N ARG A 151 -2.69 23.55 7.23
CA ARG A 151 -2.74 24.89 7.86
C ARG A 151 -1.95 25.94 7.08
N ASP A 152 -0.89 25.54 6.37
CA ASP A 152 -0.04 26.43 5.58
C ASP A 152 -0.66 26.79 4.21
N LEU A 153 -1.76 26.15 3.81
CA LEU A 153 -2.43 26.43 2.55
C LEU A 153 -3.10 27.82 2.57
N PRO A 154 -3.12 28.52 1.41
CA PRO A 154 -3.91 29.73 1.27
C PRO A 154 -5.41 29.42 1.34
N HIS A 155 -6.23 30.46 1.39
CA HIS A 155 -7.68 30.33 1.26
C HIS A 155 -8.08 30.18 -0.22
N PHE A 156 -9.06 29.33 -0.51
CA PHE A 156 -9.55 29.04 -1.85
C PHE A 156 -11.05 29.34 -1.99
N PRO A 157 -11.54 29.87 -3.11
CA PRO A 157 -12.98 29.98 -3.35
C PRO A 157 -13.69 28.63 -3.37
N LYS A 158 -13.06 27.61 -4.01
CA LYS A 158 -13.55 26.23 -4.06
C LYS A 158 -12.42 25.27 -3.78
N LEU A 159 -12.59 24.42 -2.81
CA LEU A 159 -11.60 23.41 -2.40
C LEU A 159 -12.28 22.05 -2.26
N ALA A 160 -11.65 21.01 -2.76
CA ALA A 160 -12.12 19.65 -2.55
C ALA A 160 -10.96 18.73 -2.14
N SER A 161 -11.27 17.72 -1.34
CA SER A 161 -10.28 16.69 -0.97
C SER A 161 -10.69 15.28 -1.36
N ILE A 162 -9.68 14.52 -1.73
CA ILE A 162 -9.70 13.06 -1.93
C ILE A 162 -8.51 12.47 -1.19
N ALA A 163 -8.54 11.15 -0.93
CA ALA A 163 -7.47 10.48 -0.21
C ALA A 163 -6.76 9.43 -1.07
N GLN A 164 -5.45 9.26 -0.86
CA GLN A 164 -4.74 8.04 -1.21
C GLN A 164 -5.43 6.87 -0.50
N THR A 165 -5.73 5.81 -1.23
CA THR A 165 -6.65 4.76 -0.79
C THR A 165 -6.18 3.95 0.43
N THR A 166 -4.92 4.10 0.83
CA THR A 166 -4.27 3.37 1.92
C THR A 166 -4.02 4.20 3.19
N MET A 167 -4.51 5.42 3.27
CA MET A 167 -4.29 6.31 4.42
C MET A 167 -5.14 5.92 5.63
N LEU A 168 -4.82 6.48 6.80
CA LEU A 168 -5.67 6.35 8.00
C LEU A 168 -6.88 7.27 7.90
N GLN A 169 -8.05 6.74 8.25
CA GLN A 169 -9.29 7.51 8.26
C GLN A 169 -9.24 8.67 9.25
N ARG A 170 -8.71 8.46 10.47
CA ARG A 170 -8.59 9.50 11.49
C ARG A 170 -7.74 10.69 10.98
N ASP A 171 -6.57 10.40 10.39
CA ASP A 171 -5.67 11.44 9.89
C ASP A 171 -6.32 12.22 8.73
N TYR A 172 -7.15 11.56 7.91
CA TYR A 172 -7.93 12.19 6.86
C TYR A 172 -9.03 13.10 7.43
N LEU A 173 -9.75 12.66 8.45
CA LEU A 173 -10.79 13.48 9.09
C LEU A 173 -10.20 14.72 9.76
N ASP A 174 -9.04 14.61 10.40
CA ASP A 174 -8.32 15.75 10.97
C ASP A 174 -7.93 16.77 9.88
N LEU A 175 -7.47 16.29 8.72
CA LEU A 175 -7.18 17.13 7.58
C LEU A 175 -8.44 17.83 7.05
N VAL A 176 -9.56 17.13 6.93
CA VAL A 176 -10.85 17.66 6.47
C VAL A 176 -11.30 18.84 7.32
N GLU A 177 -11.17 18.74 8.66
CA GLU A 177 -11.55 19.85 9.56
C GLU A 177 -10.70 21.11 9.31
N VAL A 178 -9.41 20.96 9.00
CA VAL A 178 -8.56 22.09 8.63
C VAL A 178 -8.96 22.64 7.26
N LEU A 179 -9.19 21.79 6.25
CA LEU A 179 -9.50 22.22 4.90
C LEU A 179 -10.83 22.99 4.82
N LYS A 180 -11.82 22.65 5.64
CA LYS A 180 -13.08 23.43 5.78
C LYS A 180 -12.83 24.90 6.11
N THR A 181 -11.78 25.21 6.88
CA THR A 181 -11.43 26.58 7.24
C THR A 181 -10.66 27.34 6.13
N LYS A 182 -10.25 26.61 5.09
CA LYS A 182 -9.43 27.12 3.98
C LYS A 182 -10.22 27.40 2.70
N ALA A 183 -11.56 27.35 2.75
CA ALA A 183 -12.37 27.55 1.57
C ALA A 183 -13.70 28.23 1.87
N ASP A 184 -14.20 29.00 0.89
CA ASP A 184 -15.58 29.50 0.91
C ASP A 184 -16.55 28.35 0.64
N HIS A 185 -16.15 27.41 -0.24
CA HIS A 185 -16.92 26.22 -0.59
C HIS A 185 -16.01 24.98 -0.57
N TYR A 186 -16.30 24.06 0.35
CA TYR A 186 -15.50 22.86 0.53
C TYR A 186 -16.30 21.59 0.23
N GLU A 187 -15.68 20.64 -0.49
CA GLU A 187 -16.27 19.35 -0.80
C GLU A 187 -15.35 18.18 -0.39
N ASP A 188 -15.87 17.24 0.40
CA ASP A 188 -15.20 16.02 0.80
C ASP A 188 -15.65 14.86 -0.09
N LYS A 189 -14.71 14.26 -0.83
CA LYS A 189 -14.93 13.03 -1.61
C LYS A 189 -14.28 11.80 -1.01
N GLY A 190 -13.51 11.92 0.06
CA GLY A 190 -12.90 10.82 0.81
C GLY A 190 -12.15 9.81 -0.06
N ARG A 191 -12.63 8.58 -0.10
CA ARG A 191 -12.17 7.46 -0.95
C ARG A 191 -11.02 6.63 -0.41
N ILE A 192 -10.82 6.58 0.91
CA ILE A 192 -10.04 5.49 1.49
C ILE A 192 -10.71 4.17 1.10
N CYS A 193 -9.92 3.18 0.71
CA CYS A 193 -10.43 1.91 0.24
C CYS A 193 -11.15 1.14 1.35
N GLY A 194 -12.32 0.57 1.06
CA GLY A 194 -13.06 -0.25 2.04
C GLY A 194 -12.24 -1.42 2.58
N TRP A 195 -11.40 -2.07 1.75
CA TRP A 195 -10.46 -3.08 2.24
C TRP A 195 -9.54 -2.51 3.31
N THR A 196 -8.96 -1.32 3.06
CA THR A 196 -8.05 -0.65 3.99
C THR A 196 -8.74 -0.32 5.32
N LEU A 197 -9.96 0.24 5.27
CA LEU A 197 -10.73 0.56 6.46
C LEU A 197 -11.00 -0.68 7.30
N HIS A 198 -11.51 -1.75 6.69
CA HIS A 198 -11.77 -3.00 7.40
C HIS A 198 -10.51 -3.66 7.93
N ALA A 199 -9.40 -3.63 7.19
CA ALA A 199 -8.12 -4.17 7.67
C ALA A 199 -7.60 -3.40 8.90
N GLN A 200 -7.74 -2.07 8.92
CA GLN A 200 -7.41 -1.24 10.08
C GLN A 200 -8.31 -1.59 11.27
N ASP A 201 -9.62 -1.73 11.06
CA ASP A 201 -10.56 -2.12 12.12
C ASP A 201 -10.24 -3.51 12.69
N GLU A 202 -9.98 -4.52 11.81
CA GLU A 202 -9.58 -5.86 12.26
C GLU A 202 -8.28 -5.83 13.06
N ALA A 203 -7.27 -5.08 12.62
CA ALA A 203 -6.01 -4.94 13.34
C ALA A 203 -6.20 -4.32 14.73
N VAL A 204 -7.01 -3.27 14.83
CA VAL A 204 -7.38 -2.64 16.11
C VAL A 204 -8.11 -3.62 17.04
N GLN A 205 -9.08 -4.38 16.52
CA GLN A 205 -9.81 -5.34 17.33
C GLN A 205 -8.94 -6.52 17.78
N LEU A 206 -8.04 -6.98 16.91
CA LEU A 206 -7.10 -8.04 17.23
C LEU A 206 -6.07 -7.58 18.27
N ALA A 207 -5.50 -6.38 18.11
CA ALA A 207 -4.53 -5.81 19.04
C ALA A 207 -5.06 -5.71 20.48
N LYS A 208 -6.36 -5.46 20.65
CA LYS A 208 -7.03 -5.44 21.98
C LYS A 208 -7.15 -6.82 22.65
N GLN A 209 -6.95 -7.92 21.91
CA GLN A 209 -7.15 -9.29 22.38
C GLN A 209 -5.84 -10.04 22.63
N VAL A 210 -4.69 -9.43 22.32
CA VAL A 210 -3.39 -10.07 22.34
C VAL A 210 -2.36 -9.25 23.13
N GLN A 211 -1.27 -9.88 23.51
CA GLN A 211 -0.19 -9.21 24.27
C GLN A 211 0.83 -8.54 23.35
N ALA A 212 0.92 -8.98 22.09
CA ALA A 212 1.73 -8.34 21.06
C ALA A 212 1.14 -8.61 19.66
N MET A 213 1.47 -7.76 18.71
CA MET A 213 1.11 -7.90 17.31
C MET A 213 2.36 -8.13 16.44
N VAL A 214 2.20 -8.97 15.41
CA VAL A 214 3.11 -9.04 14.27
C VAL A 214 2.34 -8.58 13.04
N VAL A 215 2.86 -7.57 12.36
CA VAL A 215 2.30 -7.07 11.09
C VAL A 215 3.24 -7.45 9.96
N VAL A 216 2.76 -8.32 9.07
CA VAL A 216 3.55 -8.87 7.96
C VAL A 216 3.32 -8.06 6.70
N GLY A 217 4.40 -7.59 6.06
CA GLY A 217 4.32 -6.91 4.76
C GLY A 217 5.45 -5.93 4.50
N GLY A 218 5.48 -5.39 3.28
CA GLY A 218 6.56 -4.53 2.82
C GLY A 218 6.73 -3.27 3.65
N ARG A 219 8.00 -2.91 3.95
CA ARG A 219 8.35 -1.71 4.72
C ARG A 219 8.03 -0.41 3.98
N ASP A 220 7.92 -0.45 2.67
CA ASP A 220 7.51 0.64 1.79
C ASP A 220 6.01 0.59 1.42
N SER A 221 5.25 -0.36 1.98
CA SER A 221 3.80 -0.49 1.79
C SER A 221 3.04 0.45 2.72
N SER A 222 2.42 1.48 2.15
CA SER A 222 1.59 2.43 2.92
C SER A 222 0.52 1.71 3.75
N ASN A 223 -0.20 0.73 3.17
CA ASN A 223 -1.21 -0.02 3.92
C ASN A 223 -0.60 -0.77 5.12
N THR A 224 0.55 -1.44 4.94
CA THR A 224 1.22 -2.17 6.04
C THR A 224 1.65 -1.20 7.16
N ILE A 225 2.26 -0.07 6.80
CA ILE A 225 2.67 0.97 7.76
C ILE A 225 1.47 1.47 8.58
N GLN A 226 0.31 1.65 7.96
CA GLN A 226 -0.88 2.09 8.69
C GLN A 226 -1.40 1.01 9.65
N LEU A 227 -1.33 -0.28 9.29
CA LEU A 227 -1.67 -1.38 10.20
C LEU A 227 -0.73 -1.42 11.41
N VAL A 228 0.58 -1.20 11.20
CA VAL A 228 1.55 -1.08 12.29
C VAL A 228 1.15 0.06 13.23
N ARG A 229 0.92 1.26 12.70
CA ARG A 229 0.54 2.45 13.49
C ARG A 229 -0.69 2.23 14.37
N VAL A 230 -1.77 1.66 13.81
CA VAL A 230 -2.99 1.43 14.59
C VAL A 230 -2.84 0.32 15.64
N SER A 231 -1.91 -0.62 15.43
CA SER A 231 -1.61 -1.68 16.38
C SER A 231 -0.69 -1.19 17.50
N GLU A 232 0.34 -0.39 17.17
CA GLU A 232 1.28 0.22 18.14
C GLU A 232 0.58 1.14 19.15
N ASP A 233 -0.51 1.78 18.75
CA ASP A 233 -1.34 2.59 19.66
C ASP A 233 -1.97 1.75 20.81
N ILE A 234 -1.95 0.41 20.72
CA ILE A 234 -2.67 -0.50 21.62
C ILE A 234 -1.74 -1.47 22.34
N CYS A 235 -0.82 -2.12 21.63
CA CYS A 235 0.11 -3.08 22.21
C CYS A 235 1.45 -3.11 21.45
N PRO A 236 2.51 -3.72 22.04
CA PRO A 236 3.78 -3.93 21.35
C PRO A 236 3.56 -4.57 19.97
N THR A 237 4.14 -3.96 18.93
CA THR A 237 3.89 -4.37 17.55
C THR A 237 5.21 -4.51 16.81
N TYR A 238 5.39 -5.62 16.10
CA TYR A 238 6.57 -5.94 15.32
C TYR A 238 6.22 -5.96 13.84
N HIS A 239 6.91 -5.13 13.05
CA HIS A 239 6.76 -5.09 11.59
C HIS A 239 7.84 -5.96 10.95
N VAL A 240 7.45 -6.96 10.15
CA VAL A 240 8.35 -7.86 9.42
C VAL A 240 7.93 -8.02 7.96
N GLU A 241 8.90 -8.15 7.04
CA GLU A 241 8.61 -8.52 5.66
C GLU A 241 8.56 -10.05 5.49
N THR A 242 9.42 -10.77 6.21
CA THR A 242 9.54 -12.24 6.15
C THR A 242 9.71 -12.83 7.54
N VAL A 243 9.53 -14.15 7.66
CA VAL A 243 9.75 -14.91 8.88
C VAL A 243 11.18 -14.80 9.41
N ASP A 244 12.17 -14.60 8.53
CA ASP A 244 13.59 -14.51 8.89
C ASP A 244 13.92 -13.28 9.75
N GLU A 245 13.04 -12.29 9.78
CA GLU A 245 13.18 -11.09 10.60
C GLU A 245 12.67 -11.29 12.03
N LEU A 246 11.92 -12.37 12.31
CA LEU A 246 11.38 -12.63 13.63
C LEU A 246 12.48 -13.09 14.59
N ARG A 247 12.36 -12.65 15.84
CA ARG A 247 13.24 -13.02 16.95
C ARG A 247 12.41 -13.62 18.08
N ALA A 248 12.76 -14.85 18.51
CA ALA A 248 12.02 -15.56 19.54
C ALA A 248 11.95 -14.77 20.87
N GLU A 249 13.00 -14.02 21.19
CA GLU A 249 13.08 -13.19 22.40
C GLU A 249 12.03 -12.08 22.48
N TRP A 250 11.47 -11.63 21.36
CA TRP A 250 10.38 -10.65 21.36
C TRP A 250 9.09 -11.19 21.99
N PHE A 251 8.95 -12.50 22.02
CA PHE A 251 7.73 -13.18 22.46
C PHE A 251 7.92 -13.95 23.78
N ALA A 252 9.07 -13.76 24.44
CA ALA A 252 9.36 -14.41 25.70
C ALA A 252 8.32 -14.01 26.77
N GLY A 253 7.71 -15.00 27.43
CA GLY A 253 6.70 -14.77 28.45
C GLY A 253 5.31 -14.40 27.94
N LEU A 254 5.10 -14.34 26.63
CA LEU A 254 3.77 -14.04 26.05
C LEU A 254 2.97 -15.35 25.85
N ASP A 255 1.66 -15.27 26.14
CA ASP A 255 0.71 -16.34 25.92
C ASP A 255 -0.02 -16.20 24.57
N THR A 256 -0.25 -14.95 24.15
CA THR A 256 -1.05 -14.62 22.96
C THR A 256 -0.38 -13.58 22.08
N VAL A 257 -0.29 -13.89 20.78
CA VAL A 257 0.22 -12.97 19.73
C VAL A 257 -0.76 -12.89 18.59
N GLY A 258 -0.99 -11.67 18.08
CA GLY A 258 -1.82 -11.41 16.91
C GLY A 258 -0.99 -11.29 15.64
N VAL A 259 -1.52 -11.78 14.53
CA VAL A 259 -0.89 -11.63 13.20
C VAL A 259 -1.85 -10.90 12.28
N ALA A 260 -1.44 -9.72 11.80
CA ALA A 260 -2.09 -8.99 10.71
C ALA A 260 -1.15 -8.89 9.51
N ALA A 261 -1.68 -8.62 8.33
CA ALA A 261 -0.85 -8.52 7.14
C ALA A 261 -1.33 -7.44 6.17
N GLY A 262 -0.38 -6.81 5.49
CA GLY A 262 -0.65 -5.80 4.49
C GLY A 262 -1.36 -6.36 3.24
N ALA A 263 -2.07 -5.49 2.53
CA ALA A 263 -2.86 -5.81 1.33
C ALA A 263 -2.05 -6.36 0.15
N SER A 264 -0.74 -6.33 0.22
CA SER A 264 0.20 -6.87 -0.77
C SER A 264 1.05 -8.04 -0.26
N THR A 265 0.70 -8.64 0.88
CA THR A 265 1.42 -9.76 1.50
C THR A 265 0.90 -11.10 0.97
N ARG A 266 1.81 -12.02 0.60
CA ARG A 266 1.43 -13.35 0.13
C ARG A 266 0.97 -14.22 1.30
N GLU A 267 0.05 -15.15 1.02
CA GLU A 267 -0.43 -16.11 2.02
C GLU A 267 0.71 -16.97 2.57
N SER A 268 1.68 -17.35 1.72
CA SER A 268 2.86 -18.13 2.15
C SER A 268 3.73 -17.38 3.18
N ASP A 269 3.86 -16.06 3.06
CA ASP A 269 4.63 -15.26 4.01
C ASP A 269 3.91 -15.15 5.36
N ILE A 270 2.58 -15.03 5.33
CA ILE A 270 1.73 -15.02 6.53
C ILE A 270 1.79 -16.38 7.25
N ALA A 271 1.63 -17.47 6.50
CA ALA A 271 1.67 -18.82 7.04
C ALA A 271 3.03 -19.11 7.71
N ALA A 272 4.15 -18.78 7.05
CA ALA A 272 5.48 -18.98 7.62
C ALA A 272 5.68 -18.22 8.95
N VAL A 273 5.14 -17.01 9.07
CA VAL A 273 5.18 -16.25 10.32
C VAL A 273 4.32 -16.91 11.41
N ILE A 274 3.14 -17.41 11.07
CA ILE A 274 2.26 -18.11 12.02
C ILE A 274 2.93 -19.39 12.50
N ASP A 275 3.45 -20.21 11.58
CA ASP A 275 4.13 -21.47 11.90
C ASP A 275 5.32 -21.25 12.84
N PHE A 276 6.12 -20.20 12.60
CA PHE A 276 7.21 -19.81 13.50
C PHE A 276 6.69 -19.48 14.91
N LEU A 277 5.67 -18.65 15.01
CA LEU A 277 5.12 -18.24 16.30
C LEU A 277 4.49 -19.39 17.07
N GLU A 278 3.76 -20.28 16.41
CA GLU A 278 3.15 -21.48 17.01
C GLU A 278 4.20 -22.47 17.53
N ALA A 279 5.35 -22.55 16.87
CA ALA A 279 6.46 -23.39 17.29
C ALA A 279 7.18 -22.87 18.57
N LEU A 280 6.98 -21.61 18.94
CA LEU A 280 7.58 -21.05 20.16
C LEU A 280 6.88 -21.64 21.41
N PRO A 281 7.67 -21.97 22.46
CA PRO A 281 7.10 -22.45 23.72
C PRO A 281 6.23 -21.35 24.37
N ALA A 282 5.10 -21.73 24.94
CA ALA A 282 4.26 -20.82 25.69
C ALA A 282 4.92 -20.47 27.03
N GLY A 283 4.93 -19.20 27.43
CA GLY A 283 5.21 -18.78 28.80
C GLY A 283 6.62 -19.05 29.33
N VAL A 284 7.64 -19.26 28.50
CA VAL A 284 9.01 -19.37 29.00
C VAL A 284 9.53 -17.97 29.36
N SER A 285 9.44 -17.64 30.64
CA SER A 285 10.17 -16.50 31.21
C SER A 285 11.66 -16.67 30.87
N VAL A 286 12.25 -15.74 30.13
CA VAL A 286 13.70 -15.68 30.01
C VAL A 286 14.24 -15.41 31.41
N ALA A 287 15.04 -16.34 31.97
CA ALA A 287 15.73 -16.11 33.22
C ALA A 287 16.50 -14.77 33.13
N GLU A 288 16.35 -13.95 34.16
CA GLU A 288 17.10 -12.69 34.27
C GLU A 288 18.61 -12.95 34.02
N PRO A 289 19.29 -12.07 33.29
CA PRO A 289 20.74 -12.20 33.13
C PRO A 289 21.38 -12.19 34.54
N VAL A 290 22.08 -13.23 34.84
CA VAL A 290 22.88 -13.32 36.09
C VAL A 290 23.83 -12.11 36.09
N PRO A 291 23.78 -11.23 37.11
CA PRO A 291 24.70 -10.12 37.17
C PRO A 291 26.12 -10.67 37.35
N ALA A 292 27.07 -10.15 36.58
CA ALA A 292 28.50 -10.47 36.60
C ALA A 292 29.18 -9.97 37.87
#